data_ceaba3bec09cbbf4585bd57123012aba
#
_entry.id   ceaba3bec09cbbf4585bd57123012aba
#
_cell.length_a   1.000
_cell.length_b   1.000
_cell.length_c   1.000
_cell.angle_alpha   90.00
_cell.angle_beta   90.00
_cell.angle_gamma   90.00
#
_symmetry.space_group_name_H-M   'P 1'
#
loop_
_entity.id
_entity.type
_entity.pdbx_description
1 polymer ?
#
loop_
_entity_poly.entity_id
_entity_poly.type
_entity_poly.pdbx_seq_one_letter_code
_entity_poly.pdbx_strand_id
1 'polypeptide(L)'
;MLERIGLVIEVHPADVDENVLAGEAPEAYVARIAHAKAIAVARRSDLWVLAADTTVTLDGTILGKPDTPEEAAKMLRWLSGRTHQVLTAFVLLGERDDSPVIHERLVSTDVTMIELDGAMLADYVASGEWRGKAGAYAIQGIGAALVREVHGSVTNVIGLPIAEVVAALREVRGPLPRLAAGTPA
;
A
#
# COMPACT_ATOMS: atom_id res chain seq x y z
N MET A 1 5.92 9.98 -1.20
CA MET A 1 7.03 9.11 -1.65
C MET A 1 7.49 9.48 -3.05
N LEU A 2 6.63 9.55 -4.04
CA LEU A 2 6.99 9.85 -5.45
C LEU A 2 7.70 11.19 -5.63
N GLU A 3 7.23 12.25 -4.98
CA GLU A 3 7.88 13.57 -5.02
C GLU A 3 9.32 13.55 -4.50
N ARG A 4 9.59 12.72 -3.46
CA ARG A 4 10.96 12.57 -2.91
C ARG A 4 11.94 11.95 -3.89
N ILE A 5 11.46 11.24 -4.91
CA ILE A 5 12.27 10.70 -5.99
C ILE A 5 12.23 11.57 -7.25
N GLY A 6 11.68 12.78 -7.16
CA GLY A 6 11.68 13.78 -8.22
C GLY A 6 10.63 13.61 -9.30
N LEU A 7 9.54 12.89 -9.01
CA LEU A 7 8.34 12.90 -9.86
C LEU A 7 7.47 14.09 -9.50
N VAL A 8 6.98 14.79 -10.51
CA VAL A 8 5.91 15.79 -10.35
C VAL A 8 4.59 15.05 -10.40
N ILE A 9 3.77 15.22 -9.37
CA ILE A 9 2.49 14.52 -9.24
C ILE A 9 1.35 15.47 -8.92
N GLU A 10 0.16 15.10 -9.38
CA GLU A 10 -1.11 15.64 -8.93
C GLU A 10 -1.88 14.54 -8.21
N VAL A 11 -2.51 14.86 -7.08
CA VAL A 11 -3.27 13.88 -6.29
C VAL A 11 -4.76 14.02 -6.60
N HIS A 12 -5.33 12.95 -7.16
CA HIS A 12 -6.75 12.86 -7.48
C HIS A 12 -7.39 11.72 -6.66
N PRO A 13 -8.16 12.01 -5.61
CA PRO A 13 -8.90 10.99 -4.88
C PRO A 13 -9.86 10.21 -5.78
N ALA A 14 -9.85 8.89 -5.65
CA ALA A 14 -10.77 7.99 -6.33
C ALA A 14 -11.83 7.54 -5.33
N ASP A 15 -13.09 7.79 -5.64
CA ASP A 15 -14.23 7.27 -4.89
C ASP A 15 -14.70 5.99 -5.58
N VAL A 16 -14.34 4.85 -4.97
CA VAL A 16 -14.67 3.51 -5.46
C VAL A 16 -15.16 2.63 -4.31
N ASP A 17 -15.97 1.64 -4.62
CA ASP A 17 -16.40 0.65 -3.63
C ASP A 17 -15.22 -0.28 -3.28
N GLU A 18 -14.74 -0.16 -2.03
CA GLU A 18 -13.64 -0.97 -1.48
C GLU A 18 -14.16 -2.20 -0.69
N ASN A 19 -15.44 -2.56 -0.75
CA ASN A 19 -15.95 -3.74 -0.06
C ASN A 19 -15.35 -5.03 -0.63
N VAL A 20 -14.99 -5.96 0.26
CA VAL A 20 -14.53 -7.29 -0.12
C VAL A 20 -15.70 -8.11 -0.64
N LEU A 21 -15.55 -8.75 -1.78
CA LEU A 21 -16.58 -9.63 -2.34
C LEU A 21 -16.56 -11.01 -1.67
N ALA A 22 -17.71 -11.68 -1.64
CA ALA A 22 -17.81 -13.00 -1.03
C ALA A 22 -16.85 -14.00 -1.70
N GLY A 23 -15.94 -14.59 -0.92
CA GLY A 23 -14.95 -15.55 -1.39
C GLY A 23 -13.79 -14.93 -2.20
N GLU A 24 -13.62 -13.62 -2.18
CA GLU A 24 -12.55 -12.94 -2.90
C GLU A 24 -11.19 -13.18 -2.23
N ALA A 25 -10.24 -13.68 -2.99
CA ALA A 25 -8.86 -13.83 -2.52
C ALA A 25 -8.19 -12.47 -2.33
N PRO A 26 -7.28 -12.32 -1.34
CA PRO A 26 -6.62 -11.03 -1.05
C PRO A 26 -5.93 -10.41 -2.26
N GLU A 27 -5.30 -11.21 -3.11
CA GLU A 27 -4.62 -10.76 -4.32
C GLU A 27 -5.61 -10.20 -5.35
N ALA A 28 -6.74 -10.87 -5.54
CA ALA A 28 -7.80 -10.44 -6.45
C ALA A 28 -8.45 -9.14 -5.95
N TYR A 29 -8.70 -9.06 -4.63
CA TYR A 29 -9.25 -7.88 -3.98
C TYR A 29 -8.39 -6.64 -4.25
N VAL A 30 -7.10 -6.69 -3.87
CA VAL A 30 -6.22 -5.53 -3.98
C VAL A 30 -5.98 -5.11 -5.43
N ALA A 31 -5.92 -6.08 -6.36
CA ALA A 31 -5.80 -5.81 -7.80
C ALA A 31 -7.06 -5.12 -8.35
N ARG A 32 -8.24 -5.62 -7.99
CA ARG A 32 -9.53 -5.05 -8.40
C ARG A 32 -9.69 -3.61 -7.93
N ILE A 33 -9.34 -3.32 -6.67
CA ILE A 33 -9.46 -1.97 -6.11
C ILE A 33 -8.45 -1.02 -6.77
N ALA A 34 -7.20 -1.42 -6.95
CA ALA A 34 -6.19 -0.62 -7.65
C ALA A 34 -6.63 -0.28 -9.08
N HIS A 35 -7.16 -1.28 -9.81
CA HIS A 35 -7.68 -1.08 -11.17
C HIS A 35 -8.89 -0.12 -11.19
N ALA A 36 -9.86 -0.31 -10.30
CA ALA A 36 -11.02 0.57 -10.20
C ALA A 36 -10.62 2.03 -9.92
N LYS A 37 -9.66 2.25 -9.00
CA LYS A 37 -9.09 3.58 -8.71
C LYS A 37 -8.43 4.19 -9.94
N ALA A 38 -7.64 3.41 -10.68
CA ALA A 38 -6.96 3.88 -11.89
C ALA A 38 -7.95 4.35 -12.95
N ILE A 39 -8.97 3.54 -13.26
CA ILE A 39 -10.01 3.87 -14.25
C ILE A 39 -10.83 5.10 -13.82
N ALA A 40 -11.18 5.21 -12.54
CA ALA A 40 -11.94 6.35 -12.03
C ALA A 40 -11.19 7.69 -12.20
N VAL A 41 -9.86 7.67 -12.07
CA VAL A 41 -9.01 8.86 -12.28
C VAL A 41 -8.73 9.11 -13.75
N ALA A 42 -8.42 8.08 -14.54
CA ALA A 42 -8.09 8.19 -15.96
C ALA A 42 -9.21 8.85 -16.78
N ARG A 43 -10.48 8.64 -16.41
CA ARG A 43 -11.63 9.32 -17.05
C ARG A 43 -11.64 10.83 -16.88
N ARG A 44 -10.79 11.40 -16.02
CA ARG A 44 -10.77 12.82 -15.63
C ARG A 44 -9.40 13.46 -15.83
N SER A 45 -8.46 12.74 -16.45
CA SER A 45 -7.09 13.22 -16.60
C SER A 45 -6.47 12.67 -17.89
N ASP A 46 -5.78 13.54 -18.60
CA ASP A 46 -4.98 13.18 -19.79
C ASP A 46 -3.52 12.88 -19.40
N LEU A 47 -3.22 12.87 -18.10
CA LEU A 47 -1.90 12.55 -17.59
C LEU A 47 -1.73 11.02 -17.39
N TRP A 48 -0.49 10.59 -17.24
CA TRP A 48 -0.22 9.26 -16.71
C TRP A 48 -0.82 9.11 -15.32
N VAL A 49 -1.60 8.04 -15.12
CA VAL A 49 -2.24 7.72 -13.85
C VAL A 49 -1.53 6.57 -13.19
N LEU A 50 -1.13 6.76 -11.95
CA LEU A 50 -0.69 5.69 -11.06
C LEU A 50 -1.71 5.56 -9.92
N ALA A 51 -2.36 4.42 -9.84
CA ALA A 51 -3.20 4.07 -8.71
C ALA A 51 -2.67 2.82 -8.01
N ALA A 52 -2.84 2.75 -6.70
CA ALA A 52 -2.46 1.59 -5.91
C ALA A 52 -3.49 1.32 -4.83
N ASP A 53 -3.55 0.06 -4.42
CA ASP A 53 -4.26 -0.36 -3.22
C ASP A 53 -3.41 -1.33 -2.43
N THR A 54 -3.56 -1.29 -1.09
CA THR A 54 -2.76 -2.10 -0.16
C THR A 54 -3.66 -2.76 0.86
N THR A 55 -3.43 -4.05 1.06
CA THR A 55 -4.11 -4.81 2.12
C THR A 55 -3.12 -5.63 2.93
N VAL A 56 -3.50 -5.94 4.15
CA VAL A 56 -2.80 -6.90 5.03
C VAL A 56 -3.59 -8.20 5.04
N THR A 57 -2.90 -9.32 4.93
CA THR A 57 -3.55 -10.63 5.02
C THR A 57 -2.78 -11.56 5.95
N LEU A 58 -3.52 -12.33 6.74
CA LEU A 58 -2.99 -13.40 7.58
C LEU A 58 -3.83 -14.65 7.38
N ASP A 59 -3.18 -15.77 7.03
CA ASP A 59 -3.83 -17.05 6.71
C ASP A 59 -4.94 -16.91 5.66
N GLY A 60 -4.74 -16.06 4.64
CA GLY A 60 -5.71 -15.79 3.58
C GLY A 60 -6.89 -14.89 4.00
N THR A 61 -6.92 -14.40 5.24
CA THR A 61 -7.95 -13.47 5.71
C THR A 61 -7.48 -12.04 5.53
N ILE A 62 -8.29 -11.22 4.87
CA ILE A 62 -8.03 -9.80 4.67
C ILE A 62 -8.26 -9.06 6.00
N LEU A 63 -7.24 -8.30 6.42
CA LEU A 63 -7.30 -7.38 7.56
C LEU A 63 -7.42 -5.96 7.04
N GLY A 64 -8.65 -5.47 6.98
CA GLY A 64 -8.94 -4.11 6.57
C GLY A 64 -8.47 -3.05 7.57
N LYS A 65 -9.02 -1.86 7.44
CA LYS A 65 -8.80 -0.74 8.36
C LYS A 65 -9.79 -0.88 9.52
N PRO A 66 -9.34 -0.93 10.78
CA PRO A 66 -10.26 -0.96 11.92
C PRO A 66 -10.95 0.39 12.10
N ASP A 67 -12.21 0.35 12.52
CA ASP A 67 -13.00 1.54 12.83
C ASP A 67 -12.90 1.93 14.30
N THR A 68 -12.62 0.96 15.19
CA THR A 68 -12.58 1.17 16.63
C THR A 68 -11.25 0.73 17.25
N PRO A 69 -10.89 1.27 18.45
CA PRO A 69 -9.71 0.81 19.19
C PRO A 69 -9.78 -0.70 19.53
N GLU A 70 -10.96 -1.23 19.79
CA GLU A 70 -11.19 -2.63 20.12
C GLU A 70 -10.89 -3.54 18.93
N GLU A 71 -11.31 -3.15 17.74
CA GLU A 71 -10.98 -3.83 16.48
C GLU A 71 -9.47 -3.76 16.20
N ALA A 72 -8.86 -2.60 16.38
CA ALA A 72 -7.42 -2.46 16.24
C ALA A 72 -6.67 -3.38 17.20
N ALA A 73 -7.06 -3.41 18.47
CA ALA A 73 -6.48 -4.31 19.46
C ALA A 73 -6.66 -5.79 19.10
N LYS A 74 -7.82 -6.17 18.55
CA LYS A 74 -8.08 -7.54 18.08
C LYS A 74 -7.16 -7.92 16.91
N MET A 75 -7.02 -7.06 15.92
CA MET A 75 -6.13 -7.27 14.77
C MET A 75 -4.68 -7.41 15.21
N LEU A 76 -4.18 -6.51 16.04
CA LEU A 76 -2.82 -6.54 16.56
C LEU A 76 -2.52 -7.77 17.40
N ARG A 77 -3.45 -8.25 18.24
CA ARG A 77 -3.29 -9.53 18.95
C ARG A 77 -3.17 -10.71 17.98
N TRP A 78 -3.92 -10.67 16.89
CA TRP A 78 -3.86 -11.74 15.89
C TRP A 78 -2.56 -11.74 15.10
N LEU A 79 -1.96 -10.57 14.87
CA LEU A 79 -0.66 -10.40 14.19
C LEU A 79 0.54 -10.63 15.13
N SER A 80 0.35 -10.53 16.45
CA SER A 80 1.40 -10.63 17.47
C SER A 80 2.20 -11.92 17.35
N GLY A 81 3.53 -11.83 17.27
CA GLY A 81 4.45 -12.95 17.16
C GLY A 81 4.38 -13.72 15.83
N ARG A 82 3.64 -13.23 14.85
CA ARG A 82 3.38 -13.94 13.57
C ARG A 82 3.92 -13.20 12.36
N THR A 83 4.11 -13.96 11.30
CA THR A 83 4.38 -13.42 9.96
C THR A 83 3.08 -13.31 9.19
N HIS A 84 2.84 -12.16 8.61
CA HIS A 84 1.70 -11.85 7.76
C HIS A 84 2.18 -11.25 6.45
N GLN A 85 1.30 -11.14 5.46
CA GLN A 85 1.62 -10.54 4.17
C GLN A 85 0.98 -9.16 4.02
N VAL A 86 1.75 -8.26 3.42
CA VAL A 86 1.26 -6.98 2.92
C VAL A 86 1.30 -7.04 1.39
N LEU A 87 0.13 -6.93 0.80
CA LEU A 87 -0.07 -6.98 -0.64
C LEU A 87 -0.38 -5.57 -1.15
N THR A 88 0.38 -5.09 -2.12
CA THR A 88 0.04 -3.87 -2.85
C THR A 88 -0.07 -4.19 -4.33
N ALA A 89 -1.23 -3.92 -4.92
CA ALA A 89 -1.37 -3.83 -6.36
C ALA A 89 -1.24 -2.38 -6.81
N PHE A 90 -0.57 -2.16 -7.95
CA PHE A 90 -0.58 -0.87 -8.60
C PHE A 90 -0.87 -0.99 -10.09
N VAL A 91 -1.48 0.05 -10.63
CA VAL A 91 -1.86 0.16 -12.04
C VAL A 91 -1.31 1.47 -12.59
N LEU A 92 -0.61 1.38 -13.71
CA LEU A 92 -0.20 2.51 -14.53
C LEU A 92 -1.09 2.54 -15.78
N LEU A 93 -1.76 3.67 -15.98
CA LEU A 93 -2.49 3.97 -17.20
C LEU A 93 -1.89 5.20 -17.85
N GLY A 94 -1.76 5.18 -19.17
CA GLY A 94 -1.27 6.31 -19.93
C GLY A 94 -1.42 6.07 -21.42
N GLU A 95 -0.82 6.97 -22.19
CA GLU A 95 -0.77 6.88 -23.65
C GLU A 95 0.66 7.02 -24.13
N ARG A 96 1.01 6.25 -25.14
CA ARG A 96 2.29 6.32 -25.82
C ARG A 96 2.12 6.06 -27.29
N ASP A 97 2.65 6.95 -28.12
CA ASP A 97 2.59 6.83 -29.59
C ASP A 97 1.13 6.63 -30.09
N ASP A 98 0.18 7.40 -29.53
CA ASP A 98 -1.28 7.32 -29.78
C ASP A 98 -1.89 5.95 -29.43
N SER A 99 -1.23 5.20 -28.56
CA SER A 99 -1.70 3.88 -28.12
C SER A 99 -1.85 3.85 -26.59
N PRO A 100 -2.97 3.33 -26.06
CA PRO A 100 -3.17 3.19 -24.63
C PRO A 100 -2.17 2.20 -24.03
N VAL A 101 -1.64 2.55 -22.88
CA VAL A 101 -0.74 1.71 -22.09
C VAL A 101 -1.42 1.35 -20.78
N ILE A 102 -1.46 0.06 -20.48
CA ILE A 102 -1.91 -0.46 -19.20
C ILE A 102 -0.81 -1.38 -18.67
N HIS A 103 -0.36 -1.11 -17.46
CA HIS A 103 0.59 -1.98 -16.74
C HIS A 103 0.10 -2.19 -15.33
N GLU A 104 -0.05 -3.44 -14.94
CA GLU A 104 -0.54 -3.85 -13.63
C GLU A 104 0.49 -4.75 -12.95
N ARG A 105 0.68 -4.56 -11.65
CA ARG A 105 1.61 -5.39 -10.88
C ARG A 105 1.12 -5.55 -9.45
N LEU A 106 1.27 -6.77 -8.93
CA LEU A 106 1.08 -7.12 -7.53
C LEU A 106 2.45 -7.34 -6.87
N VAL A 107 2.64 -6.77 -5.70
CA VAL A 107 3.85 -6.93 -4.89
C VAL A 107 3.45 -7.44 -3.52
N SER A 108 4.09 -8.52 -3.08
CA SER A 108 3.93 -9.10 -1.75
C SER A 108 5.17 -8.84 -0.90
N THR A 109 4.96 -8.58 0.38
CA THR A 109 6.02 -8.43 1.38
C THR A 109 5.60 -9.12 2.66
N ASP A 110 6.44 -10.00 3.17
CA ASP A 110 6.20 -10.65 4.45
C ASP A 110 6.71 -9.76 5.59
N VAL A 111 5.90 -9.60 6.62
CA VAL A 111 6.22 -8.81 7.80
C VAL A 111 6.03 -9.68 9.03
N THR A 112 7.07 -9.78 9.86
CA THR A 112 7.02 -10.51 11.12
C THR A 112 6.93 -9.54 12.28
N MET A 113 5.91 -9.67 13.10
CA MET A 113 5.76 -8.89 14.33
C MET A 113 6.49 -9.54 15.51
N ILE A 114 6.90 -8.72 16.48
CA ILE A 114 7.29 -9.19 17.79
C ILE A 114 6.05 -9.72 18.55
N GLU A 115 6.27 -10.49 19.61
CA GLU A 115 5.19 -10.77 20.56
C GLU A 115 4.82 -9.49 21.30
N LEU A 116 3.53 -9.13 21.26
CA LEU A 116 2.98 -7.94 21.90
C LEU A 116 2.39 -8.33 23.25
N ASP A 117 2.94 -7.81 24.33
CA ASP A 117 2.30 -7.91 25.64
C ASP A 117 1.12 -6.93 25.77
N GLY A 118 0.40 -7.07 26.89
CA GLY A 118 -0.80 -6.25 27.11
C GLY A 118 -0.51 -4.74 27.24
N ALA A 119 0.66 -4.37 27.77
CA ALA A 119 1.05 -2.97 27.95
C ALA A 119 1.42 -2.35 26.60
N MET A 120 2.29 -3.01 25.82
CA MET A 120 2.65 -2.55 24.47
C MET A 120 1.42 -2.38 23.57
N LEU A 121 0.50 -3.35 23.62
CA LEU A 121 -0.74 -3.29 22.85
C LEU A 121 -1.60 -2.10 23.25
N ALA A 122 -1.78 -1.88 24.56
CA ALA A 122 -2.57 -0.76 25.08
C ALA A 122 -1.96 0.59 24.69
N ASP A 123 -0.64 0.74 24.85
CA ASP A 123 0.09 1.96 24.52
C ASP A 123 0.00 2.29 23.03
N TYR A 124 0.18 1.27 22.15
CA TYR A 124 0.08 1.48 20.72
C TYR A 124 -1.35 1.84 20.28
N VAL A 125 -2.35 1.16 20.81
CA VAL A 125 -3.76 1.50 20.51
C VAL A 125 -4.09 2.92 21.00
N ALA A 126 -3.61 3.31 22.19
CA ALA A 126 -3.81 4.65 22.73
C ALA A 126 -3.15 5.75 21.89
N SER A 127 -2.05 5.45 21.20
CA SER A 127 -1.38 6.40 20.28
C SER A 127 -2.27 6.84 19.11
N GLY A 128 -3.25 6.03 18.72
CA GLY A 128 -4.13 6.28 17.58
C GLY A 128 -3.47 6.13 16.21
N GLU A 129 -2.21 5.71 16.11
CA GLU A 129 -1.48 5.57 14.85
C GLU A 129 -2.10 4.51 13.92
N TRP A 130 -2.85 3.57 14.47
CA TRP A 130 -3.58 2.52 13.74
C TRP A 130 -4.69 3.04 12.83
N ARG A 131 -5.18 4.28 13.05
CA ARG A 131 -6.31 4.82 12.29
C ARG A 131 -6.01 4.91 10.81
N GLY A 132 -6.93 4.35 10.00
CA GLY A 132 -6.81 4.31 8.56
C GLY A 132 -5.71 3.38 8.03
N LYS A 133 -5.19 2.47 8.85
CA LYS A 133 -4.16 1.50 8.46
C LYS A 133 -4.74 0.09 8.36
N ALA A 134 -4.54 -0.56 7.22
CA ALA A 134 -4.83 -1.98 7.08
C ALA A 134 -4.00 -2.79 8.08
N GLY A 135 -4.60 -3.79 8.75
CA GLY A 135 -3.94 -4.56 9.80
C GLY A 135 -3.67 -3.77 11.08
N ALA A 136 -4.22 -2.57 11.23
CA ALA A 136 -4.12 -1.74 12.43
C ALA A 136 -2.72 -1.27 12.82
N TYR A 137 -1.72 -1.22 11.91
CA TYR A 137 -0.39 -0.71 12.23
C TYR A 137 0.23 0.08 11.07
N ALA A 138 1.22 0.91 11.39
CA ALA A 138 2.06 1.59 10.43
C ALA A 138 3.53 1.24 10.68
N ILE A 139 4.25 0.76 9.66
CA ILE A 139 5.70 0.50 9.78
C ILE A 139 6.52 1.79 9.93
N GLN A 140 5.95 2.92 9.58
CA GLN A 140 6.50 4.24 9.83
C GLN A 140 5.96 4.76 11.18
N GLY A 141 6.79 5.39 11.99
CA GLY A 141 6.39 5.91 13.30
C GLY A 141 6.52 4.89 14.43
N ILE A 142 5.60 4.93 15.39
CA ILE A 142 5.63 4.08 16.60
C ILE A 142 5.50 2.60 16.24
N GLY A 143 4.69 2.27 15.24
CA GLY A 143 4.48 0.89 14.79
C GLY A 143 5.73 0.20 14.26
N ALA A 144 6.80 0.95 13.93
CA ALA A 144 8.10 0.36 13.62
C ALA A 144 8.64 -0.51 14.77
N ALA A 145 8.34 -0.15 16.03
CA ALA A 145 8.76 -0.91 17.20
C ALA A 145 8.05 -2.28 17.33
N LEU A 146 6.95 -2.47 16.62
CA LEU A 146 6.17 -3.71 16.63
C LEU A 146 6.68 -4.73 15.58
N VAL A 147 7.51 -4.29 14.62
CA VAL A 147 8.00 -5.10 13.52
C VAL A 147 9.39 -5.63 13.83
N ARG A 148 9.55 -6.96 13.75
CA ARG A 148 10.84 -7.66 13.93
C ARG A 148 11.61 -7.73 12.62
N GLU A 149 10.90 -8.07 11.53
CA GLU A 149 11.54 -8.42 10.26
C GLU A 149 10.61 -8.09 9.07
N VAL A 150 11.22 -7.74 7.94
CA VAL A 150 10.53 -7.51 6.66
C VAL A 150 11.27 -8.26 5.57
N HIS A 151 10.59 -9.18 4.91
CA HIS A 151 11.06 -9.86 3.71
C HIS A 151 10.37 -9.31 2.48
N GLY A 152 11.06 -8.44 1.73
CA GLY A 152 10.54 -7.76 0.55
C GLY A 152 10.74 -6.26 0.59
N SER A 153 9.75 -5.50 0.12
CA SER A 153 9.83 -4.05 -0.03
C SER A 153 9.20 -3.32 1.16
N VAL A 154 10.00 -2.58 1.93
CA VAL A 154 9.47 -1.70 2.99
C VAL A 154 8.52 -0.65 2.41
N THR A 155 8.80 -0.12 1.21
CA THR A 155 7.92 0.85 0.57
C THR A 155 6.59 0.24 0.12
N ASN A 156 6.56 -1.08 -0.15
CA ASN A 156 5.33 -1.84 -0.34
C ASN A 156 4.48 -1.82 0.94
N VAL A 157 5.09 -2.11 2.09
CA VAL A 157 4.38 -2.10 3.39
C VAL A 157 3.83 -0.71 3.72
N ILE A 158 4.50 0.36 3.28
CA ILE A 158 4.03 1.74 3.44
C ILE A 158 2.82 2.04 2.53
N GLY A 159 2.64 1.26 1.44
CA GLY A 159 1.50 1.38 0.53
C GLY A 159 1.83 1.66 -0.93
N LEU A 160 3.14 1.74 -1.30
CA LEU A 160 3.55 1.90 -2.70
C LEU A 160 4.96 1.34 -2.92
N PRO A 161 5.13 0.23 -3.65
CA PRO A 161 6.43 -0.39 -3.92
C PRO A 161 7.24 0.42 -4.93
N ILE A 162 7.98 1.40 -4.45
CA ILE A 162 8.64 2.43 -5.27
C ILE A 162 9.61 1.84 -6.30
N ALA A 163 10.39 0.83 -5.94
CA ALA A 163 11.35 0.22 -6.86
C ALA A 163 10.63 -0.43 -8.05
N GLU A 164 9.55 -1.16 -7.79
CA GLU A 164 8.72 -1.82 -8.78
C GLU A 164 7.96 -0.81 -9.66
N VAL A 165 7.46 0.27 -9.05
CA VAL A 165 6.82 1.38 -9.79
C VAL A 165 7.82 2.05 -10.74
N VAL A 166 9.04 2.34 -10.30
CA VAL A 166 10.08 2.93 -11.17
C VAL A 166 10.49 1.95 -12.29
N ALA A 167 10.58 0.66 -11.99
CA ALA A 167 10.85 -0.36 -13.01
C ALA A 167 9.72 -0.40 -14.06
N ALA A 168 8.48 -0.42 -13.62
CA ALA A 168 7.31 -0.41 -14.49
C ALA A 168 7.25 0.86 -15.37
N LEU A 169 7.50 2.04 -14.80
CA LEU A 169 7.58 3.30 -15.56
C LEU A 169 8.66 3.24 -16.65
N ARG A 170 9.80 2.59 -16.40
CA ARG A 170 10.84 2.37 -17.43
C ARG A 170 10.39 1.43 -18.53
N GLU A 171 9.74 0.32 -18.17
CA GLU A 171 9.21 -0.68 -19.11
C GLU A 171 8.20 -0.05 -20.07
N VAL A 172 7.28 0.75 -19.55
CA VAL A 172 6.27 1.43 -20.38
C VAL A 172 6.74 2.74 -21.01
N ARG A 173 7.99 3.17 -20.74
CA ARG A 173 8.55 4.46 -21.15
C ARG A 173 7.69 5.64 -20.70
N GLY A 174 7.12 5.54 -19.53
CA GLY A 174 6.37 6.60 -18.85
C GLY A 174 7.29 7.66 -18.23
N PRO A 175 6.72 8.60 -17.47
CA PRO A 175 7.50 9.63 -16.79
C PRO A 175 8.49 9.01 -15.80
N LEU A 176 9.78 9.40 -15.89
CA LEU A 176 10.81 8.87 -15.02
C LEU A 176 11.19 9.86 -13.91
N PRO A 177 11.52 9.34 -12.73
CA PRO A 177 12.02 10.18 -11.65
C PRO A 177 13.34 10.84 -12.04
N ARG A 178 13.50 12.10 -11.65
CA ARG A 178 14.75 12.81 -11.75
C ARG A 178 15.57 12.51 -10.50
N LEU A 179 16.35 11.43 -10.55
CA LEU A 179 17.31 11.09 -9.49
C LEU A 179 18.52 12.03 -9.53
N ALA A 180 18.31 13.33 -9.76
CA ALA A 180 19.37 14.31 -9.76
C ALA A 180 19.88 14.52 -8.34
N ALA A 181 21.19 14.43 -8.17
CA ALA A 181 21.89 14.80 -6.95
C ALA A 181 21.54 16.26 -6.57
N GLY A 182 21.03 16.43 -5.35
CA GLY A 182 21.19 17.67 -4.60
C GLY A 182 20.27 18.82 -4.95
N THR A 183 19.17 18.93 -4.21
CA THR A 183 18.90 20.21 -3.58
C THR A 183 19.18 20.00 -2.10
N PRO A 184 20.14 20.73 -1.49
CA PRO A 184 20.33 20.69 -0.05
C PRO A 184 19.07 21.23 0.64
N ALA A 185 18.76 20.63 1.78
CA ALA A 185 17.68 21.01 2.68
C ALA A 185 17.80 22.46 3.16
#